data_07750117600080c15760ce0e121757a7
#
_entry.id   07750117600080c15760ce0e121757a7
#
_cell.length_a   1.000
_cell.length_b   1.000
_cell.length_c   1.000
_cell.angle_alpha   90.00
_cell.angle_beta   90.00
_cell.angle_gamma   90.00
#
_symmetry.space_group_name_H-M   'P 1'
#
loop_
_entity.id
_entity.type
_entity.pdbx_description
1 polymer ?
#
loop_
_entity_poly.entity_id
_entity_poly.type
_entity_poly.pdbx_seq_one_letter_code
_entity_poly.pdbx_strand_id
1 'polypeptide(L)'
;MSKAFGGVPALADVTLNLCSGRVHALMGENGAGKSTLIKLIAGVLKADSISVNKNGIPLALNNAKDAHEAGFRFIHQELNIVPQVSVAENILLGRDLPLRFGFAVDWNKVQAQAEEALAFLGATHIDVTSPAGDLPAGDKMMIKIAAALVSADQNEPVLYVLDEPTAALTGEESEMLFDVIERLKERGMAILYVSHRIDEILRICDDVTVLRDGMFVTSNEISKTSKADIIE
;
A
#
# COMPACT_ATOMS: atom_id res chain seq x y z
N MET A 1 -13.56 10.11 10.21
CA MET A 1 -12.91 9.07 11.05
C MET A 1 -12.35 9.70 12.30
N SER A 2 -12.62 9.11 13.49
CA SER A 2 -12.08 9.61 14.76
C SER A 2 -11.56 8.46 15.62
N LYS A 3 -10.49 8.73 16.40
CA LYS A 3 -9.89 7.78 17.33
C LYS A 3 -9.21 8.50 18.50
N ALA A 4 -9.49 8.02 19.72
CA ALA A 4 -8.82 8.46 20.93
C ALA A 4 -8.17 7.27 21.67
N PHE A 5 -7.09 7.53 22.38
CA PHE A 5 -6.40 6.59 23.26
C PHE A 5 -6.36 7.17 24.66
N GLY A 6 -6.97 6.49 25.62
CA GLY A 6 -7.01 6.96 27.02
C GLY A 6 -7.62 8.36 27.18
N GLY A 7 -8.58 8.74 26.32
CA GLY A 7 -9.19 10.07 26.32
C GLY A 7 -8.42 11.14 25.52
N VAL A 8 -7.23 10.83 25.00
CA VAL A 8 -6.45 11.74 24.14
C VAL A 8 -6.79 11.47 22.68
N PRO A 9 -7.31 12.45 21.91
CA PRO A 9 -7.62 12.27 20.51
C PRO A 9 -6.33 12.07 19.69
N ALA A 10 -6.25 10.97 18.96
CA ALA A 10 -5.19 10.70 18.00
C ALA A 10 -5.63 11.03 16.57
N LEU A 11 -6.94 11.03 16.33
CA LEU A 11 -7.59 11.52 15.10
C LEU A 11 -8.94 12.13 15.48
N ALA A 12 -9.21 13.34 14.99
CA ALA A 12 -10.45 14.07 15.25
C ALA A 12 -11.08 14.46 13.89
N ASP A 13 -12.15 13.77 13.54
CA ASP A 13 -13.00 14.02 12.35
C ASP A 13 -12.22 14.13 11.03
N VAL A 14 -11.23 13.27 10.82
CA VAL A 14 -10.43 13.26 9.61
C VAL A 14 -11.24 12.68 8.45
N THR A 15 -11.29 13.42 7.35
CA THR A 15 -11.87 12.99 6.07
C THR A 15 -10.75 12.80 5.04
N LEU A 16 -10.81 11.70 4.28
CA LEU A 16 -9.89 11.40 3.20
C LEU A 16 -10.70 10.94 1.98
N ASN A 17 -10.47 11.57 0.85
CA ASN A 17 -11.08 11.21 -0.43
C ASN A 17 -10.00 10.68 -1.37
N LEU A 18 -10.16 9.42 -1.80
CA LEU A 18 -9.23 8.76 -2.71
C LEU A 18 -9.92 8.51 -4.04
N CYS A 19 -9.25 8.84 -5.13
CA CYS A 19 -9.78 8.69 -6.49
C CYS A 19 -9.06 7.55 -7.22
N SER A 20 -9.83 6.77 -7.98
CA SER A 20 -9.30 5.74 -8.87
C SER A 20 -8.34 6.35 -9.90
N GLY A 21 -7.23 5.69 -10.17
CA GLY A 21 -6.21 6.16 -11.12
C GLY A 21 -5.45 7.41 -10.66
N ARG A 22 -5.39 7.68 -9.35
CA ARG A 22 -4.65 8.82 -8.78
C ARG A 22 -3.80 8.37 -7.59
N VAL A 23 -2.68 9.06 -7.43
CA VAL A 23 -1.80 8.94 -6.27
C VAL A 23 -2.11 10.08 -5.30
N HIS A 24 -2.55 9.73 -4.11
CA HIS A 24 -2.88 10.68 -3.05
C HIS A 24 -1.84 10.64 -1.94
N ALA A 25 -1.14 11.75 -1.72
CA ALA A 25 -0.18 11.86 -0.63
C ALA A 25 -0.89 12.06 0.72
N LEU A 26 -0.42 11.37 1.74
CA LEU A 26 -0.76 11.65 3.13
C LEU A 26 0.47 12.18 3.86
N MET A 27 0.44 13.45 4.19
CA MET A 27 1.52 14.16 4.85
C MET A 27 1.19 14.54 6.30
N GLY A 28 2.21 14.86 7.06
CA GLY A 28 2.15 15.36 8.42
C GLY A 28 3.41 14.99 9.20
N GLU A 29 3.68 15.70 10.25
CA GLU A 29 4.81 15.43 11.16
C GLU A 29 4.68 14.06 11.84
N ASN A 30 5.75 13.65 12.53
CA ASN A 30 5.69 12.48 13.40
C ASN A 30 4.68 12.74 14.53
N GLY A 31 3.77 11.79 14.73
CA GLY A 31 2.67 11.97 15.68
C GLY A 31 1.41 12.63 15.10
N ALA A 32 1.40 13.13 13.87
CA ALA A 32 0.23 13.76 13.24
C ALA A 32 -0.98 12.84 13.04
N GLY A 33 -0.87 11.54 13.35
CA GLY A 33 -1.99 10.60 13.22
C GLY A 33 -1.96 9.72 11.96
N LYS A 34 -0.97 9.86 11.06
CA LYS A 34 -0.88 9.09 9.81
C LYS A 34 -0.97 7.57 10.01
N SER A 35 -0.12 7.01 10.87
CA SER A 35 -0.12 5.58 11.16
C SER A 35 -1.39 5.11 11.85
N THR A 36 -2.05 5.98 12.64
CA THR A 36 -3.36 5.70 13.22
C THR A 36 -4.42 5.60 12.12
N LEU A 37 -4.43 6.56 11.19
CA LEU A 37 -5.35 6.56 10.04
C LEU A 37 -5.17 5.30 9.18
N ILE A 38 -3.92 4.93 8.85
CA ILE A 38 -3.61 3.70 8.09
C ILE A 38 -4.15 2.46 8.82
N LYS A 39 -3.92 2.34 10.13
CA LYS A 39 -4.40 1.20 10.93
C LYS A 39 -5.93 1.14 11.02
N LEU A 40 -6.62 2.28 11.00
CA LEU A 40 -8.09 2.32 10.93
C LEU A 40 -8.59 1.83 9.56
N ILE A 41 -7.99 2.32 8.46
CA ILE A 41 -8.34 1.88 7.09
C ILE A 41 -8.01 0.40 6.90
N ALA A 42 -6.94 -0.08 7.50
CA ALA A 42 -6.56 -1.49 7.48
C ALA A 42 -7.46 -2.40 8.35
N GLY A 43 -8.37 -1.82 9.15
CA GLY A 43 -9.19 -2.60 10.09
C GLY A 43 -8.41 -3.29 11.22
N VAL A 44 -7.13 -2.93 11.40
CA VAL A 44 -6.28 -3.44 12.48
C VAL A 44 -6.61 -2.74 13.82
N LEU A 45 -7.03 -1.48 13.72
CA LEU A 45 -7.43 -0.67 14.85
C LEU A 45 -8.93 -0.33 14.73
N LYS A 46 -9.68 -0.51 15.81
CA LYS A 46 -11.10 -0.13 15.86
C LYS A 46 -11.23 1.38 16.03
N ALA A 47 -11.95 2.02 15.12
CA ALA A 47 -12.30 3.42 15.20
C ALA A 47 -13.34 3.68 16.32
N ASP A 48 -13.35 4.89 16.88
CA ASP A 48 -14.44 5.36 17.75
C ASP A 48 -15.62 5.83 16.88
N SER A 49 -15.33 6.46 15.73
CA SER A 49 -16.30 6.70 14.66
C SER A 49 -15.61 6.55 13.28
N ILE A 50 -16.28 5.85 12.36
CA ILE A 50 -15.81 5.66 11.00
C ILE A 50 -17.01 5.59 10.04
N SER A 51 -16.90 6.27 8.92
CA SER A 51 -17.78 6.09 7.76
C SER A 51 -16.89 5.95 6.54
N VAL A 52 -17.06 4.86 5.81
CA VAL A 52 -16.33 4.59 4.56
C VAL A 52 -17.35 4.32 3.46
N ASN A 53 -17.10 4.90 2.30
CA ASN A 53 -17.90 4.67 1.10
C ASN A 53 -16.97 4.28 -0.05
N LYS A 54 -17.38 3.28 -0.83
CA LYS A 54 -16.73 2.91 -2.09
C LYS A 54 -17.73 3.16 -3.21
N ASN A 55 -17.47 4.13 -4.07
CA ASN A 55 -18.37 4.51 -5.17
C ASN A 55 -19.79 4.83 -4.70
N GLY A 56 -19.93 5.53 -3.56
CA GLY A 56 -21.23 5.88 -2.96
C GLY A 56 -21.89 4.75 -2.16
N ILE A 57 -21.33 3.55 -2.14
CA ILE A 57 -21.87 2.42 -1.38
C ILE A 57 -21.15 2.37 -0.01
N PRO A 58 -21.91 2.38 1.11
CA PRO A 58 -21.32 2.24 2.44
C PRO A 58 -20.55 0.93 2.58
N LEU A 59 -19.36 1.02 3.16
CA LEU A 59 -18.45 -0.10 3.39
C LEU A 59 -18.19 -0.24 4.89
N ALA A 60 -18.40 -1.44 5.42
CA ALA A 60 -18.02 -1.73 6.80
C ALA A 60 -16.55 -2.17 6.86
N LEU A 61 -15.77 -1.49 7.68
CA LEU A 61 -14.37 -1.84 7.97
C LEU A 61 -14.25 -2.14 9.48
N ASN A 62 -14.56 -3.36 9.89
CA ASN A 62 -14.51 -3.76 11.29
C ASN A 62 -13.21 -4.50 11.66
N ASN A 63 -12.56 -5.08 10.66
CA ASN A 63 -11.35 -5.88 10.82
C ASN A 63 -10.53 -5.93 9.51
N ALA A 64 -9.33 -6.50 9.57
CA ALA A 64 -8.43 -6.58 8.42
C ALA A 64 -8.97 -7.43 7.26
N LYS A 65 -9.85 -8.40 7.55
CA LYS A 65 -10.51 -9.21 6.51
C LYS A 65 -11.46 -8.34 5.68
N ASP A 66 -12.27 -7.49 6.32
CA ASP A 66 -13.18 -6.57 5.63
C ASP A 66 -12.40 -5.63 4.68
N ALA A 67 -11.25 -5.10 5.13
CA ALA A 67 -10.38 -4.25 4.31
C ALA A 67 -9.81 -5.01 3.10
N HIS A 68 -9.37 -6.25 3.30
CA HIS A 68 -8.87 -7.11 2.24
C HIS A 68 -9.98 -7.46 1.22
N GLU A 69 -11.17 -7.81 1.69
CA GLU A 69 -12.35 -8.11 0.85
C GLU A 69 -12.83 -6.87 0.08
N ALA A 70 -12.63 -5.67 0.64
CA ALA A 70 -12.88 -4.41 -0.06
C ALA A 70 -11.88 -4.11 -1.19
N GLY A 71 -10.81 -4.89 -1.31
CA GLY A 71 -9.74 -4.71 -2.28
C GLY A 71 -8.62 -3.77 -1.80
N PHE A 72 -8.49 -3.54 -0.49
CA PHE A 72 -7.41 -2.72 0.06
C PHE A 72 -6.16 -3.56 0.29
N ARG A 73 -5.01 -3.05 -0.13
CA ARG A 73 -3.70 -3.70 0.00
C ARG A 73 -2.74 -2.76 0.70
N PHE A 74 -2.02 -3.27 1.68
CA PHE A 74 -1.12 -2.48 2.54
C PHE A 74 0.31 -2.96 2.38
N ILE A 75 1.20 -2.02 2.08
CA ILE A 75 2.63 -2.22 1.97
C ILE A 75 3.27 -1.33 3.02
N HIS A 76 3.72 -1.97 4.10
CA HIS A 76 4.36 -1.29 5.22
C HIS A 76 5.85 -1.14 4.98
N GLN A 77 6.45 -0.16 5.66
CA GLN A 77 7.88 0.13 5.65
C GLN A 77 8.75 -1.11 5.96
N GLU A 78 8.28 -1.98 6.88
CA GLU A 78 8.97 -3.22 7.18
C GLU A 78 8.77 -4.24 6.07
N LEU A 79 9.87 -4.61 5.41
CA LEU A 79 9.91 -5.66 4.40
C LEU A 79 9.87 -7.04 5.08
N ASN A 80 8.68 -7.43 5.58
CA ASN A 80 8.47 -8.74 6.21
C ASN A 80 8.56 -9.86 5.15
N ILE A 81 9.77 -10.15 4.68
CA ILE A 81 10.13 -11.25 3.79
C ILE A 81 10.62 -12.41 4.63
N VAL A 82 10.23 -13.63 4.28
CA VAL A 82 10.81 -14.86 4.86
C VAL A 82 12.07 -15.20 4.07
N PRO A 83 13.28 -14.96 4.64
CA PRO A 83 14.52 -14.98 3.85
C PRO A 83 14.88 -16.38 3.32
N GLN A 84 14.44 -17.43 4.01
CA GLN A 84 14.82 -18.82 3.73
C GLN A 84 13.98 -19.49 2.65
N VAL A 85 12.85 -18.89 2.27
CA VAL A 85 11.98 -19.45 1.21
C VAL A 85 12.17 -18.68 -0.09
N SER A 86 11.73 -19.27 -1.19
CA SER A 86 11.85 -18.68 -2.52
C SER A 86 11.04 -17.39 -2.67
N VAL A 87 11.36 -16.62 -3.70
CA VAL A 87 10.58 -15.45 -4.12
C VAL A 87 9.13 -15.82 -4.37
N ALA A 88 8.88 -16.92 -5.12
CA ALA A 88 7.52 -17.37 -5.42
C ALA A 88 6.73 -17.72 -4.16
N GLU A 89 7.36 -18.39 -3.19
CA GLU A 89 6.73 -18.69 -1.90
C GLU A 89 6.42 -17.42 -1.09
N ASN A 90 7.31 -16.43 -1.11
CA ASN A 90 7.05 -15.13 -0.47
C ASN A 90 5.87 -14.39 -1.11
N ILE A 91 5.75 -14.43 -2.44
CA ILE A 91 4.66 -13.77 -3.16
C ILE A 91 3.32 -14.42 -2.84
N LEU A 92 3.28 -15.74 -2.71
CA LEU A 92 2.06 -16.49 -2.42
C LEU A 92 1.85 -16.80 -0.93
N LEU A 93 2.69 -16.28 -0.05
CA LEU A 93 2.61 -16.53 1.39
C LEU A 93 1.25 -16.11 1.96
N GLY A 94 0.64 -17.00 2.75
CA GLY A 94 -0.68 -16.77 3.37
C GLY A 94 -1.87 -16.94 2.44
N ARG A 95 -1.68 -17.56 1.28
CA ARG A 95 -2.71 -17.87 0.27
C ARG A 95 -2.89 -19.37 0.11
N ASP A 96 -4.04 -19.75 -0.44
CA ASP A 96 -4.27 -21.11 -0.88
C ASP A 96 -3.38 -21.38 -2.11
N LEU A 97 -2.43 -22.31 -1.95
CA LEU A 97 -1.54 -22.69 -3.04
C LEU A 97 -2.29 -23.54 -4.06
N PRO A 98 -2.03 -23.35 -5.37
CA PRO A 98 -2.61 -24.19 -6.40
C PRO A 98 -2.19 -25.66 -6.19
N LEU A 99 -3.18 -26.55 -6.25
CA LEU A 99 -2.95 -27.99 -6.03
C LEU A 99 -2.96 -28.77 -7.35
N ARG A 100 -2.05 -29.73 -7.47
CA ARG A 100 -2.03 -30.76 -8.47
C ARG A 100 -2.70 -32.02 -7.91
N PHE A 101 -3.66 -32.58 -8.63
CA PHE A 101 -4.46 -33.75 -8.18
C PHE A 101 -5.20 -33.57 -6.85
N GLY A 102 -5.40 -32.33 -6.38
CA GLY A 102 -6.13 -32.03 -5.14
C GLY A 102 -5.37 -32.21 -3.83
N PHE A 103 -4.12 -32.67 -3.84
CA PHE A 103 -3.35 -32.95 -2.60
C PHE A 103 -1.89 -32.51 -2.63
N ALA A 104 -1.28 -32.30 -3.79
CA ALA A 104 0.12 -31.86 -3.92
C ALA A 104 0.18 -30.42 -4.45
N VAL A 105 1.09 -29.60 -3.94
CA VAL A 105 1.30 -28.24 -4.45
C VAL A 105 1.80 -28.29 -5.90
N ASP A 106 1.17 -27.53 -6.76
CA ASP A 106 1.59 -27.35 -8.16
C ASP A 106 2.61 -26.21 -8.25
N TRP A 107 3.87 -26.52 -7.99
CA TRP A 107 4.96 -25.56 -7.98
C TRP A 107 5.12 -24.82 -9.33
N ASN A 108 4.82 -25.45 -10.45
CA ASN A 108 4.86 -24.78 -11.74
C ASN A 108 3.84 -23.64 -11.82
N LYS A 109 2.63 -23.85 -11.27
CA LYS A 109 1.62 -22.78 -11.21
C LYS A 109 1.98 -21.71 -10.20
N VAL A 110 2.57 -22.08 -9.06
CA VAL A 110 3.07 -21.13 -8.05
C VAL A 110 4.11 -20.20 -8.68
N GLN A 111 5.10 -20.77 -9.39
CA GLN A 111 6.13 -19.99 -10.07
C GLN A 111 5.55 -19.13 -11.19
N ALA A 112 4.67 -19.66 -12.02
CA ALA A 112 4.05 -18.91 -13.12
C ALA A 112 3.24 -17.70 -12.61
N GLN A 113 2.50 -17.84 -11.50
CA GLN A 113 1.77 -16.72 -10.90
C GLN A 113 2.72 -15.64 -10.35
N ALA A 114 3.83 -16.06 -9.76
CA ALA A 114 4.84 -15.13 -9.26
C ALA A 114 5.55 -14.40 -10.41
N GLU A 115 5.92 -15.11 -11.48
CA GLU A 115 6.52 -14.54 -12.68
C GLU A 115 5.59 -13.54 -13.37
N GLU A 116 4.29 -13.84 -13.48
CA GLU A 116 3.29 -12.95 -14.05
C GLU A 116 3.18 -11.64 -13.25
N ALA A 117 3.13 -11.75 -11.92
CA ALA A 117 3.06 -10.58 -11.03
C ALA A 117 4.33 -9.72 -11.13
N LEU A 118 5.52 -10.33 -11.13
CA LEU A 118 6.79 -9.61 -11.29
C LEU A 118 6.94 -9.01 -12.68
N ALA A 119 6.53 -9.72 -13.73
CA ALA A 119 6.55 -9.20 -15.10
C ALA A 119 5.66 -7.96 -15.25
N PHE A 120 4.49 -7.96 -14.62
CA PHE A 120 3.63 -6.78 -14.58
C PHE A 120 4.35 -5.56 -13.96
N LEU A 121 5.11 -5.77 -12.90
CA LEU A 121 5.88 -4.72 -12.23
C LEU A 121 7.16 -4.31 -13.01
N GLY A 122 7.52 -5.06 -14.08
CA GLY A 122 8.76 -4.87 -14.81
C GLY A 122 9.99 -5.45 -14.12
N ALA A 123 9.79 -6.29 -13.09
CA ALA A 123 10.83 -6.91 -12.27
C ALA A 123 11.20 -8.33 -12.77
N THR A 124 11.32 -8.51 -14.09
CA THR A 124 11.61 -9.80 -14.73
C THR A 124 13.02 -10.33 -14.48
N HIS A 125 13.91 -9.50 -13.92
CA HIS A 125 15.25 -9.90 -13.52
C HIS A 125 15.28 -10.74 -12.24
N ILE A 126 14.18 -10.75 -11.47
CA ILE A 126 14.07 -11.49 -10.22
C ILE A 126 13.75 -12.96 -10.51
N ASP A 127 14.66 -13.86 -10.13
CA ASP A 127 14.42 -15.30 -10.21
C ASP A 127 13.46 -15.76 -9.11
N VAL A 128 12.27 -16.24 -9.52
CA VAL A 128 11.20 -16.66 -8.60
C VAL A 128 11.57 -17.89 -7.77
N THR A 129 12.59 -18.64 -8.18
CA THR A 129 13.06 -19.86 -7.49
C THR A 129 14.15 -19.58 -6.45
N SER A 130 14.80 -18.42 -6.53
CA SER A 130 15.87 -18.04 -5.61
C SER A 130 15.35 -17.69 -4.21
N PRO A 131 16.16 -17.92 -3.15
CA PRO A 131 15.86 -17.43 -1.80
C PRO A 131 15.72 -15.92 -1.78
N ALA A 132 14.69 -15.40 -1.13
CA ALA A 132 14.43 -13.96 -1.10
C ALA A 132 15.36 -13.18 -0.15
N GLY A 133 16.10 -13.88 0.74
CA GLY A 133 16.93 -13.26 1.78
C GLY A 133 18.07 -12.40 1.25
N ASP A 134 18.70 -12.84 0.17
CA ASP A 134 19.93 -12.23 -0.38
C ASP A 134 19.64 -11.10 -1.39
N LEU A 135 18.38 -10.86 -1.72
CA LEU A 135 17.98 -9.82 -2.67
C LEU A 135 18.16 -8.41 -2.11
N PRO A 136 18.44 -7.42 -2.97
CA PRO A 136 18.43 -6.00 -2.61
C PRO A 136 17.08 -5.54 -2.03
N ALA A 137 17.07 -4.40 -1.35
CA ALA A 137 15.86 -3.85 -0.73
C ALA A 137 14.79 -3.51 -1.79
N GLY A 138 15.18 -3.00 -2.95
CA GLY A 138 14.29 -2.72 -4.07
C GLY A 138 13.59 -3.97 -4.56
N ASP A 139 14.31 -5.06 -4.77
CA ASP A 139 13.71 -6.34 -5.20
C ASP A 139 12.77 -6.92 -4.15
N LYS A 140 13.13 -6.80 -2.87
CA LYS A 140 12.23 -7.17 -1.76
C LYS A 140 10.95 -6.34 -1.76
N MET A 141 11.04 -5.06 -2.10
CA MET A 141 9.85 -4.21 -2.29
C MET A 141 9.00 -4.71 -3.46
N MET A 142 9.61 -5.07 -4.60
CA MET A 142 8.88 -5.63 -5.75
C MET A 142 8.14 -6.93 -5.37
N ILE A 143 8.76 -7.81 -4.58
CA ILE A 143 8.12 -9.03 -4.06
C ILE A 143 6.89 -8.67 -3.22
N LYS A 144 6.95 -7.67 -2.37
CA LYS A 144 5.81 -7.22 -1.54
C LYS A 144 4.67 -6.68 -2.38
N ILE A 145 4.97 -5.86 -3.39
CA ILE A 145 3.97 -5.33 -4.30
C ILE A 145 3.37 -6.46 -5.14
N ALA A 146 4.20 -7.36 -5.66
CA ALA A 146 3.75 -8.56 -6.38
C ALA A 146 2.82 -9.42 -5.52
N ALA A 147 3.18 -9.64 -4.25
CA ALA A 147 2.33 -10.34 -3.31
C ALA A 147 0.97 -9.63 -3.11
N ALA A 148 0.92 -8.32 -3.14
CA ALA A 148 -0.33 -7.56 -3.05
C ALA A 148 -1.17 -7.62 -4.34
N LEU A 149 -0.54 -7.84 -5.50
CA LEU A 149 -1.20 -8.00 -6.81
C LEU A 149 -1.84 -9.37 -6.98
N VAL A 150 -1.15 -10.44 -6.58
CA VAL A 150 -1.69 -11.80 -6.72
C VAL A 150 -2.90 -11.93 -5.80
N SER A 151 -4.10 -11.92 -6.35
CA SER A 151 -5.34 -12.11 -5.58
C SER A 151 -5.64 -13.59 -5.48
N ALA A 152 -5.76 -14.13 -4.27
CA ALA A 152 -6.26 -15.49 -4.03
C ALA A 152 -7.77 -15.58 -4.26
N ASP A 153 -8.47 -14.47 -4.03
CA ASP A 153 -9.91 -14.31 -4.15
C ASP A 153 -10.26 -13.42 -5.35
N GLN A 154 -11.51 -13.48 -5.81
CA GLN A 154 -12.04 -12.64 -6.89
C GLN A 154 -12.06 -11.13 -6.59
N ASN A 155 -11.46 -10.71 -5.46
CA ASN A 155 -11.42 -9.32 -5.01
C ASN A 155 -10.21 -8.61 -5.60
N GLU A 156 -10.40 -8.03 -6.79
CA GLU A 156 -9.36 -7.21 -7.41
C GLU A 156 -8.93 -6.05 -6.49
N PRO A 157 -7.63 -5.79 -6.39
CA PRO A 157 -7.13 -4.64 -5.67
C PRO A 157 -7.74 -3.33 -6.23
N VAL A 158 -8.17 -2.44 -5.34
CA VAL A 158 -8.70 -1.12 -5.72
C VAL A 158 -7.94 0.02 -5.05
N LEU A 159 -7.31 -0.26 -3.91
CA LEU A 159 -6.52 0.71 -3.14
C LEU A 159 -5.21 0.06 -2.69
N TYR A 160 -4.10 0.73 -3.00
CA TYR A 160 -2.80 0.44 -2.41
C TYR A 160 -2.44 1.52 -1.40
N VAL A 161 -2.06 1.11 -0.20
CA VAL A 161 -1.52 1.99 0.84
C VAL A 161 -0.04 1.69 0.99
N LEU A 162 0.81 2.65 0.64
CA LEU A 162 2.26 2.58 0.69
C LEU A 162 2.74 3.46 1.85
N ASP A 163 3.21 2.84 2.93
CA ASP A 163 3.64 3.54 4.15
C ASP A 163 5.17 3.65 4.17
N GLU A 164 5.70 4.86 3.91
CA GLU A 164 7.13 5.19 3.83
C GLU A 164 7.93 4.21 2.91
N PRO A 165 7.47 3.92 1.68
CA PRO A 165 8.00 2.80 0.91
C PRO A 165 9.44 3.00 0.42
N THR A 166 9.93 4.24 0.37
CA THR A 166 11.30 4.58 -0.07
C THR A 166 12.32 4.69 1.06
N ALA A 167 11.91 4.51 2.32
CA ALA A 167 12.78 4.77 3.48
C ALA A 167 14.07 3.92 3.51
N ALA A 168 14.03 2.72 2.93
CA ALA A 168 15.18 1.80 2.86
C ALA A 168 15.74 1.62 1.44
N LEU A 169 15.26 2.40 0.46
CA LEU A 169 15.63 2.28 -0.94
C LEU A 169 16.71 3.28 -1.33
N THR A 170 17.57 2.88 -2.26
CA THR A 170 18.48 3.79 -2.98
C THR A 170 17.68 4.70 -3.93
N GLY A 171 18.34 5.69 -4.54
CA GLY A 171 17.71 6.53 -5.54
C GLY A 171 17.19 5.74 -6.76
N GLU A 172 18.01 4.81 -7.28
CA GLU A 172 17.63 3.96 -8.43
C GLU A 172 16.46 3.03 -8.09
N GLU A 173 16.47 2.42 -6.91
CA GLU A 173 15.36 1.57 -6.44
C GLU A 173 14.07 2.36 -6.23
N SER A 174 14.18 3.62 -5.80
CA SER A 174 13.02 4.52 -5.68
C SER A 174 12.42 4.86 -7.05
N GLU A 175 13.26 5.06 -8.08
CA GLU A 175 12.79 5.25 -9.45
C GLU A 175 12.00 4.04 -9.96
N MET A 176 12.52 2.83 -9.73
CA MET A 176 11.81 1.60 -10.10
C MET A 176 10.45 1.50 -9.40
N LEU A 177 10.38 1.89 -8.11
CA LEU A 177 9.11 1.94 -7.38
C LEU A 177 8.14 2.96 -7.99
N PHE A 178 8.63 4.13 -8.39
CA PHE A 178 7.79 5.16 -9.02
C PHE A 178 7.21 4.68 -10.36
N ASP A 179 7.99 3.98 -11.17
CA ASP A 179 7.50 3.36 -12.41
C ASP A 179 6.40 2.33 -12.13
N VAL A 180 6.52 1.56 -11.04
CA VAL A 180 5.49 0.62 -10.61
C VAL A 180 4.22 1.35 -10.16
N ILE A 181 4.35 2.44 -9.41
CA ILE A 181 3.22 3.27 -8.98
C ILE A 181 2.46 3.81 -10.19
N GLU A 182 3.16 4.31 -11.22
CA GLU A 182 2.51 4.77 -12.45
C GLU A 182 1.77 3.62 -13.18
N ARG A 183 2.33 2.42 -13.27
CA ARG A 183 1.65 1.26 -13.86
C ARG A 183 0.38 0.87 -13.10
N LEU A 184 0.40 0.94 -11.76
CA LEU A 184 -0.79 0.69 -10.92
C LEU A 184 -1.86 1.76 -11.15
N LYS A 185 -1.45 3.02 -11.24
CA LYS A 185 -2.30 4.17 -11.54
C LYS A 185 -2.96 4.05 -12.92
N GLU A 186 -2.22 3.68 -13.96
CA GLU A 186 -2.73 3.43 -15.31
C GLU A 186 -3.79 2.32 -15.36
N ARG A 187 -3.73 1.35 -14.45
CA ARG A 187 -4.78 0.33 -14.27
C ARG A 187 -6.00 0.81 -13.48
N GLY A 188 -6.04 2.09 -13.11
CA GLY A 188 -7.16 2.66 -12.38
C GLY A 188 -7.13 2.39 -10.87
N MET A 189 -6.01 1.92 -10.32
CA MET A 189 -5.87 1.73 -8.87
C MET A 189 -5.79 3.08 -8.17
N ALA A 190 -6.42 3.21 -7.00
CA ALA A 190 -6.18 4.32 -6.10
C ALA A 190 -4.93 4.01 -5.26
N ILE A 191 -4.07 5.01 -5.06
CA ILE A 191 -2.83 4.83 -4.29
C ILE A 191 -2.78 5.87 -3.18
N LEU A 192 -2.69 5.45 -1.93
CA LEU A 192 -2.40 6.30 -0.79
C LEU A 192 -0.91 6.18 -0.48
N TYR A 193 -0.17 7.24 -0.81
CA TYR A 193 1.28 7.31 -0.63
C TYR A 193 1.60 8.12 0.63
N VAL A 194 2.17 7.46 1.62
CA VAL A 194 2.52 8.11 2.89
C VAL A 194 4.02 8.34 2.90
N SER A 195 4.42 9.59 2.94
CA SER A 195 5.82 10.00 3.01
C SER A 195 5.93 11.36 3.68
N HIS A 196 7.10 11.64 4.26
CA HIS A 196 7.48 12.97 4.73
C HIS A 196 8.44 13.67 3.75
N ARG A 197 8.78 13.03 2.62
CA ARG A 197 9.70 13.54 1.60
C ARG A 197 8.94 14.34 0.54
N ILE A 198 8.95 15.64 0.66
CA ILE A 198 8.18 16.56 -0.20
C ILE A 198 8.54 16.38 -1.68
N ASP A 199 9.82 16.19 -2.00
CA ASP A 199 10.28 16.06 -3.38
C ASP A 199 9.68 14.82 -4.08
N GLU A 200 9.49 13.72 -3.36
CA GLU A 200 8.78 12.53 -3.88
C GLU A 200 7.30 12.84 -4.13
N ILE A 201 6.66 13.50 -3.18
CA ILE A 201 5.24 13.84 -3.26
C ILE A 201 4.96 14.75 -4.44
N LEU A 202 5.75 15.80 -4.61
CA LEU A 202 5.62 16.71 -5.74
C LEU A 202 5.84 16.04 -7.10
N ARG A 203 6.59 14.94 -7.11
CA ARG A 203 6.94 14.20 -8.31
C ARG A 203 5.88 13.21 -8.75
N ILE A 204 5.34 12.40 -7.81
CA ILE A 204 4.51 11.24 -8.15
C ILE A 204 3.04 11.37 -7.75
N CYS A 205 2.70 12.32 -6.86
CA CYS A 205 1.34 12.43 -6.35
C CYS A 205 0.51 13.43 -7.16
N ASP A 206 -0.77 13.13 -7.29
CA ASP A 206 -1.76 14.00 -7.93
C ASP A 206 -2.44 14.91 -6.90
N ASP A 207 -2.67 14.37 -5.69
CA ASP A 207 -3.35 15.05 -4.59
C ASP A 207 -2.54 14.92 -3.29
N VAL A 208 -2.75 15.84 -2.36
CA VAL A 208 -2.16 15.79 -1.01
C VAL A 208 -3.18 16.11 0.06
N THR A 209 -3.16 15.36 1.15
CA THR A 209 -3.83 15.68 2.41
C THR A 209 -2.78 15.84 3.49
N VAL A 210 -2.87 16.93 4.24
CA VAL A 210 -1.98 17.25 5.36
C VAL A 210 -2.72 17.03 6.67
N LEU A 211 -2.10 16.28 7.58
CA LEU A 211 -2.55 16.10 8.95
C LEU A 211 -1.61 16.81 9.92
N ARG A 212 -2.17 17.43 10.96
CA ARG A 212 -1.43 18.01 12.07
C ARG A 212 -2.18 17.73 13.38
N ASP A 213 -1.49 17.19 14.38
CA ASP A 213 -2.05 16.88 15.71
C ASP A 213 -3.36 16.08 15.68
N GLY A 214 -3.44 15.10 14.78
CA GLY A 214 -4.62 14.27 14.61
C GLY A 214 -5.79 14.92 13.89
N MET A 215 -5.61 16.11 13.34
CA MET A 215 -6.64 16.86 12.62
C MET A 215 -6.33 17.00 11.14
N PHE A 216 -7.36 17.09 10.34
CA PHE A 216 -7.27 17.47 8.93
C PHE A 216 -6.93 18.97 8.82
N VAL A 217 -5.89 19.30 8.09
CA VAL A 217 -5.48 20.69 7.82
C VAL A 217 -5.98 21.12 6.44
N THR A 218 -5.57 20.42 5.41
CA THR A 218 -5.93 20.74 4.02
C THR A 218 -5.89 19.51 3.13
N SER A 219 -6.59 19.59 1.99
CA SER A 219 -6.47 18.62 0.91
C SER A 219 -6.58 19.34 -0.43
N ASN A 220 -5.55 19.23 -1.25
CA ASN A 220 -5.43 19.97 -2.51
C ASN A 220 -4.85 19.08 -3.61
N GLU A 221 -5.09 19.47 -4.87
CA GLU A 221 -4.35 18.94 -6.01
C GLU A 221 -2.91 19.50 -5.98
N ILE A 222 -1.93 18.63 -6.19
CA ILE A 222 -0.50 19.02 -6.23
C ILE A 222 -0.23 20.10 -7.28
N SER A 223 -0.88 20.03 -8.43
CA SER A 223 -0.75 21.03 -9.50
C SER A 223 -1.16 22.45 -9.10
N LYS A 224 -1.93 22.59 -8.01
CA LYS A 224 -2.43 23.87 -7.47
C LYS A 224 -1.76 24.27 -6.16
N THR A 225 -0.77 23.49 -5.70
CA THR A 225 -0.17 23.63 -4.37
C THR A 225 1.31 23.98 -4.50
N SER A 226 1.78 25.01 -3.82
CA SER A 226 3.20 25.30 -3.74
C SER A 226 3.89 24.50 -2.63
N LYS A 227 5.22 24.38 -2.71
CA LYS A 227 6.02 23.72 -1.64
C LYS A 227 5.81 24.42 -0.28
N ALA A 228 5.53 25.72 -0.26
CA ALA A 228 5.26 26.50 0.95
C ALA A 228 3.91 26.09 1.59
N ASP A 229 2.88 25.91 0.75
CA ASP A 229 1.54 25.53 1.21
C ASP A 229 1.46 24.14 1.84
N ILE A 230 2.48 23.31 1.58
CA ILE A 230 2.58 21.95 2.14
C ILE A 230 3.31 21.95 3.49
N ILE A 231 4.15 22.95 3.74
CA ILE A 231 5.04 23.04 4.92
C ILE A 231 4.39 23.84 6.05
N GLU A 232 3.51 24.81 5.78
CA GLU A 232 2.77 25.60 6.74
C GLU A 232 1.62 24.80 7.40
#